data_78e7de4105d1842278bd82ec551f8deb
#
_entry.id   78e7de4105d1842278bd82ec551f8deb
#
_cell.length_a   1.000
_cell.length_b   1.000
_cell.length_c   1.000
_cell.angle_alpha   90.00
_cell.angle_beta   90.00
_cell.angle_gamma   90.00
#
_symmetry.space_group_name_H-M   'P 1'
#
loop_
_entity.id
_entity.type
_entity.pdbx_description
1 polymer ?
#
loop_
_entity_poly.entity_id
_entity_poly.type
_entity_poly.pdbx_seq_one_letter_code
_entity_poly.pdbx_strand_id
1 'polypeptide(L)'
;MQAVVSTPSGERWAELREVPDPEPAPDELLVQVDAAGINRGELTLMQMREDFRPGQEIAGVVAAGPRSGERVVGLADWHGWAPYATVPEHRTVPLPDDIDFTTAAALPMAGCTALNLIRLSGDLLGRNVTVTGASGGVGVIAVQLARLAGANVTAVSAVDDSVADGQHVILESAGGASLDHALAKVALGGLILVFGNSSKEPSRIDFREFAGRDRVRVQSFFSAHYEHLAADNLRTLLGLVADGRLKVQIGLETPLADVNDALDALSERRVDGKAILRVAST
;
A
#
# COMPACT_ATOMS: atom_id res chain seq x y z
N MET A 1 -17.30 -20.78 -5.16
CA MET A 1 -17.58 -19.35 -4.92
C MET A 1 -17.19 -18.50 -6.11
N GLN A 2 -17.80 -17.30 -6.26
CA GLN A 2 -17.34 -16.33 -7.27
C GLN A 2 -16.14 -15.54 -6.76
N ALA A 3 -15.12 -15.35 -7.61
CA ALA A 3 -13.94 -14.56 -7.31
C ALA A 3 -13.53 -13.70 -8.51
N VAL A 4 -12.81 -12.63 -8.25
CA VAL A 4 -12.22 -11.80 -9.31
C VAL A 4 -11.03 -12.51 -9.93
N VAL A 5 -11.03 -12.60 -11.26
CA VAL A 5 -9.96 -13.22 -12.05
C VAL A 5 -9.56 -12.26 -13.17
N SER A 6 -8.25 -12.06 -13.35
CA SER A 6 -7.73 -11.13 -14.36
C SER A 6 -7.96 -11.63 -15.78
N THR A 7 -8.18 -10.69 -16.70
CA THR A 7 -8.40 -10.95 -18.14
C THR A 7 -7.54 -10.01 -18.98
N PRO A 8 -6.19 -10.16 -18.97
CA PRO A 8 -5.28 -9.22 -19.63
C PRO A 8 -5.47 -9.12 -21.15
N SER A 9 -6.03 -10.16 -21.78
CA SER A 9 -6.41 -10.18 -23.21
C SER A 9 -7.83 -9.69 -23.48
N GLY A 10 -8.63 -9.39 -22.43
CA GLY A 10 -10.02 -8.95 -22.51
C GLY A 10 -10.18 -7.43 -22.67
N GLU A 11 -11.42 -7.01 -22.87
CA GLU A 11 -11.80 -5.58 -22.91
C GLU A 11 -11.82 -4.93 -21.51
N ARG A 12 -11.80 -5.73 -20.44
CA ARG A 12 -11.85 -5.32 -19.04
C ARG A 12 -10.65 -5.88 -18.28
N TRP A 13 -10.36 -5.32 -17.11
CA TRP A 13 -9.30 -5.79 -16.23
C TRP A 13 -9.53 -7.20 -15.70
N ALA A 14 -10.79 -7.51 -15.38
CA ALA A 14 -11.16 -8.74 -14.69
C ALA A 14 -12.64 -9.10 -14.91
N GLU A 15 -12.96 -10.35 -14.61
CA GLU A 15 -14.31 -10.88 -14.52
C GLU A 15 -14.53 -11.62 -13.20
N LEU A 16 -15.80 -11.75 -12.80
CA LEU A 16 -16.20 -12.67 -11.73
C LEU A 16 -16.34 -14.08 -12.33
N ARG A 17 -15.61 -15.03 -11.76
CA ARG A 17 -15.59 -16.44 -12.22
C ARG A 17 -15.82 -17.37 -11.05
N GLU A 18 -16.51 -18.48 -11.31
CA GLU A 18 -16.65 -19.58 -10.36
C GLU A 18 -15.28 -20.26 -10.15
N VAL A 19 -14.85 -20.33 -8.88
CA VAL A 19 -13.62 -20.97 -8.45
C VAL A 19 -13.90 -21.89 -7.26
N PRO A 20 -13.07 -22.91 -7.00
CA PRO A 20 -13.17 -23.70 -5.77
C PRO A 20 -13.10 -22.81 -4.52
N ASP A 21 -13.81 -23.21 -3.48
CA ASP A 21 -13.67 -22.56 -2.18
C ASP A 21 -12.26 -22.80 -1.60
N PRO A 22 -11.66 -21.82 -0.92
CA PRO A 22 -10.31 -21.96 -0.41
C PRO A 22 -10.27 -22.91 0.80
N GLU A 23 -9.25 -23.78 0.85
CA GLU A 23 -8.96 -24.65 1.98
C GLU A 23 -7.72 -24.11 2.69
N PRO A 24 -7.81 -23.72 3.99
CA PRO A 24 -6.68 -23.17 4.71
C PRO A 24 -5.63 -24.26 5.03
N ALA A 25 -4.35 -23.92 4.86
CA ALA A 25 -3.25 -24.70 5.39
C ALA A 25 -3.24 -24.66 6.94
N PRO A 26 -2.47 -25.54 7.62
CA PRO A 26 -2.47 -25.61 9.10
C PRO A 26 -2.09 -24.30 9.80
N ASP A 27 -1.34 -23.41 9.15
CA ASP A 27 -0.87 -22.12 9.64
C ASP A 27 -1.63 -20.93 9.02
N GLU A 28 -2.77 -21.20 8.39
CA GLU A 28 -3.63 -20.19 7.78
C GLU A 28 -5.00 -20.13 8.48
N LEU A 29 -5.59 -18.96 8.42
CA LEU A 29 -6.98 -18.71 8.78
C LEU A 29 -7.84 -18.67 7.51
N LEU A 30 -9.01 -19.30 7.56
CA LEU A 30 -10.07 -19.05 6.60
C LEU A 30 -10.86 -17.84 7.04
N VAL A 31 -10.85 -16.78 6.23
CA VAL A 31 -11.55 -15.51 6.53
C VAL A 31 -12.71 -15.33 5.57
N GLN A 32 -13.91 -15.10 6.11
CA GLN A 32 -15.00 -14.49 5.37
C GLN A 32 -14.67 -13.01 5.20
N VAL A 33 -14.40 -12.61 3.96
CA VAL A 33 -13.94 -11.28 3.63
C VAL A 33 -15.11 -10.30 3.61
N ASP A 34 -14.99 -9.22 4.36
CA ASP A 34 -15.93 -8.09 4.32
C ASP A 34 -15.42 -6.99 3.38
N ALA A 35 -14.14 -6.64 3.53
CA ALA A 35 -13.49 -5.61 2.73
C ALA A 35 -12.10 -6.05 2.25
N ALA A 36 -11.74 -5.65 1.03
CA ALA A 36 -10.42 -5.91 0.44
C ALA A 36 -9.84 -4.64 -0.19
N GLY A 37 -8.54 -4.40 0.04
CA GLY A 37 -7.83 -3.26 -0.54
C GLY A 37 -7.42 -3.49 -1.99
N ILE A 38 -7.33 -2.39 -2.76
CA ILE A 38 -6.76 -2.39 -4.12
C ILE A 38 -5.46 -1.60 -4.12
N ASN A 39 -4.42 -2.14 -4.74
CA ASN A 39 -3.11 -1.52 -4.89
C ASN A 39 -2.69 -1.40 -6.36
N ARG A 40 -1.85 -0.41 -6.67
CA ARG A 40 -1.34 -0.22 -8.05
C ARG A 40 -0.51 -1.39 -8.56
N GLY A 41 0.16 -2.13 -7.66
CA GLY A 41 0.92 -3.33 -8.03
C GLY A 41 0.04 -4.41 -8.65
N GLU A 42 -1.20 -4.53 -8.19
CA GLU A 42 -2.16 -5.51 -8.72
C GLU A 42 -2.54 -5.20 -10.16
N LEU A 43 -2.71 -3.91 -10.55
CA LEU A 43 -2.95 -3.53 -11.94
C LEU A 43 -1.86 -4.05 -12.88
N THR A 44 -0.60 -3.95 -12.47
CA THR A 44 0.54 -4.45 -13.28
C THR A 44 0.50 -5.97 -13.40
N LEU A 45 0.27 -6.68 -12.29
CA LEU A 45 0.21 -8.14 -12.30
C LEU A 45 -0.98 -8.67 -13.12
N MET A 46 -2.12 -8.02 -13.03
CA MET A 46 -3.32 -8.36 -13.80
C MET A 46 -3.12 -8.19 -15.30
N GLN A 47 -2.31 -7.21 -15.73
CA GLN A 47 -1.95 -7.03 -17.13
C GLN A 47 -0.93 -8.07 -17.64
N MET A 48 -0.15 -8.67 -16.74
CA MET A 48 0.92 -9.59 -17.11
C MET A 48 0.53 -11.06 -16.99
N ARG A 49 -0.54 -11.37 -16.24
CA ARG A 49 -0.88 -12.76 -15.88
C ARG A 49 -2.34 -13.05 -16.22
N GLU A 50 -2.55 -14.02 -17.10
CA GLU A 50 -3.88 -14.59 -17.32
C GLU A 50 -4.31 -15.40 -16.09
N ASP A 51 -5.61 -15.46 -15.82
CA ASP A 51 -6.20 -16.21 -14.70
C ASP A 51 -5.64 -15.87 -13.31
N PHE A 52 -4.96 -14.73 -13.16
CA PHE A 52 -4.47 -14.27 -11.88
C PHE A 52 -5.63 -13.83 -10.97
N ARG A 53 -5.60 -14.28 -9.72
CA ARG A 53 -6.57 -13.92 -8.69
C ARG A 53 -5.93 -12.91 -7.73
N PRO A 54 -6.29 -11.61 -7.81
CA PRO A 54 -5.71 -10.57 -6.96
C PRO A 54 -6.26 -10.57 -5.53
N GLY A 55 -5.75 -9.65 -4.71
CA GLY A 55 -6.21 -9.39 -3.35
C GLY A 55 -5.22 -9.84 -2.28
N GLN A 56 -4.38 -8.92 -1.83
CA GLN A 56 -3.45 -9.16 -0.72
C GLN A 56 -3.94 -8.56 0.60
N GLU A 57 -4.74 -7.50 0.56
CA GLU A 57 -5.23 -6.81 1.75
C GLU A 57 -6.67 -7.22 2.02
N ILE A 58 -6.92 -7.83 3.17
CA ILE A 58 -8.28 -8.19 3.57
C ILE A 58 -8.57 -7.85 5.02
N ALA A 59 -9.86 -7.56 5.28
CA ALA A 59 -10.44 -7.52 6.62
C ALA A 59 -11.78 -8.25 6.61
N GLY A 60 -12.09 -8.96 7.68
CA GLY A 60 -13.30 -9.76 7.77
C GLY A 60 -13.37 -10.56 9.06
N VAL A 61 -14.09 -11.67 9.03
CA VAL A 61 -14.33 -12.55 10.19
C VAL A 61 -13.77 -13.94 9.92
N VAL A 62 -13.06 -14.52 10.87
CA VAL A 62 -12.57 -15.89 10.78
C VAL A 62 -13.77 -16.84 10.69
N ALA A 63 -13.84 -17.60 9.59
CA ALA A 63 -15.01 -18.43 9.25
C ALA A 63 -15.01 -19.79 9.96
N ALA A 64 -13.83 -20.33 10.30
CA ALA A 64 -13.70 -21.67 10.88
C ALA A 64 -12.49 -21.79 11.81
N GLY A 65 -12.46 -22.88 12.60
CA GLY A 65 -11.36 -23.19 13.51
C GLY A 65 -11.47 -22.54 14.89
N PRO A 66 -10.39 -22.62 15.71
CA PRO A 66 -10.41 -22.15 17.10
C PRO A 66 -10.67 -20.65 17.26
N ARG A 67 -10.38 -19.86 16.24
CA ARG A 67 -10.59 -18.40 16.21
C ARG A 67 -11.86 -17.99 15.47
N SER A 68 -12.77 -18.92 15.17
CA SER A 68 -14.03 -18.63 14.46
C SER A 68 -14.84 -17.54 15.15
N GLY A 69 -15.33 -16.57 14.37
CA GLY A 69 -16.04 -15.39 14.83
C GLY A 69 -15.16 -14.20 15.18
N GLU A 70 -13.82 -14.36 15.21
CA GLU A 70 -12.91 -13.24 15.46
C GLU A 70 -12.85 -12.30 14.27
N ARG A 71 -12.97 -10.99 14.53
CA ARG A 71 -12.71 -9.95 13.54
C ARG A 71 -11.22 -9.81 13.32
N VAL A 72 -10.77 -9.81 12.07
CA VAL A 72 -9.35 -9.78 11.73
C VAL A 72 -9.06 -8.88 10.54
N VAL A 73 -7.81 -8.42 10.46
CA VAL A 73 -7.21 -7.81 9.28
C VAL A 73 -5.86 -8.47 9.02
N GLY A 74 -5.53 -8.68 7.75
CA GLY A 74 -4.29 -9.38 7.42
C GLY A 74 -3.82 -9.17 5.98
N LEU A 75 -2.58 -9.62 5.75
CA LEU A 75 -1.92 -9.64 4.46
C LEU A 75 -1.92 -11.07 3.92
N ALA A 76 -2.81 -11.34 2.97
CA ALA A 76 -2.93 -12.60 2.26
C ALA A 76 -1.83 -12.78 1.20
N ASP A 77 -1.64 -14.04 0.77
CA ASP A 77 -0.72 -14.32 -0.35
C ASP A 77 -1.35 -14.07 -1.73
N TRP A 78 -2.49 -13.53 -1.84
CA TRP A 78 -3.40 -13.26 -2.96
C TRP A 78 -4.78 -13.85 -2.70
N HIS A 79 -5.65 -13.81 -3.72
CA HIS A 79 -6.99 -14.39 -3.75
C HIS A 79 -8.02 -13.73 -2.81
N GLY A 80 -7.70 -12.56 -2.24
CA GLY A 80 -8.57 -11.87 -1.29
C GLY A 80 -9.76 -11.13 -1.92
N TRP A 81 -9.83 -11.00 -3.24
CA TRP A 81 -11.00 -10.42 -3.89
C TRP A 81 -12.05 -11.50 -4.17
N ALA A 82 -12.53 -12.07 -3.10
CA ALA A 82 -13.50 -13.17 -3.08
C ALA A 82 -14.21 -13.21 -1.72
N PRO A 83 -15.39 -13.85 -1.60
CA PRO A 83 -16.12 -13.99 -0.33
C PRO A 83 -15.33 -14.68 0.79
N TYR A 84 -14.43 -15.57 0.43
CA TYR A 84 -13.54 -16.25 1.37
C TYR A 84 -12.11 -16.25 0.85
N ALA A 85 -11.15 -16.05 1.76
CA ALA A 85 -9.72 -16.12 1.47
C ALA A 85 -8.98 -16.80 2.61
N THR A 86 -7.83 -17.43 2.29
CA THR A 86 -6.87 -17.86 3.30
C THR A 86 -5.85 -16.76 3.58
N VAL A 87 -5.45 -16.63 4.84
CA VAL A 87 -4.45 -15.65 5.28
C VAL A 87 -3.50 -16.31 6.25
N PRO A 88 -2.18 -16.19 6.06
CA PRO A 88 -1.23 -16.69 7.05
C PRO A 88 -1.47 -16.08 8.44
N GLU A 89 -1.56 -16.93 9.46
CA GLU A 89 -1.89 -16.49 10.81
C GLU A 89 -0.86 -15.48 11.34
N HIS A 90 0.42 -15.68 11.02
CA HIS A 90 1.51 -14.80 11.44
C HIS A 90 1.50 -13.41 10.76
N ARG A 91 0.69 -13.20 9.72
CA ARG A 91 0.47 -11.90 9.04
C ARG A 91 -0.92 -11.33 9.30
N THR A 92 -1.63 -11.87 10.29
CA THR A 92 -3.00 -11.49 10.66
C THR A 92 -3.02 -10.96 12.09
N VAL A 93 -3.84 -9.96 12.35
CA VAL A 93 -4.07 -9.42 13.69
C VAL A 93 -5.55 -9.28 13.99
N PRO A 94 -5.97 -9.42 15.28
CA PRO A 94 -7.32 -9.08 15.70
C PRO A 94 -7.64 -7.63 15.36
N LEU A 95 -8.87 -7.40 14.90
CA LEU A 95 -9.37 -6.08 14.58
C LEU A 95 -10.23 -5.56 15.75
N PRO A 96 -9.88 -4.41 16.37
CA PRO A 96 -10.71 -3.77 17.39
C PRO A 96 -12.14 -3.48 16.91
N ASP A 97 -13.10 -3.54 17.82
CA ASP A 97 -14.52 -3.38 17.49
C ASP A 97 -14.89 -1.98 16.98
N ASP A 98 -14.15 -0.98 17.39
CA ASP A 98 -14.31 0.43 17.02
C ASP A 98 -13.68 0.80 15.66
N ILE A 99 -12.97 -0.13 15.00
CA ILE A 99 -12.42 0.06 13.66
C ILE A 99 -13.23 -0.78 12.67
N ASP A 100 -13.79 -0.13 11.64
CA ASP A 100 -14.54 -0.82 10.58
C ASP A 100 -13.61 -1.59 9.63
N PHE A 101 -14.20 -2.57 8.89
CA PHE A 101 -13.43 -3.43 7.98
C PHE A 101 -12.85 -2.66 6.79
N THR A 102 -13.54 -1.62 6.30
CA THR A 102 -13.06 -0.79 5.17
C THR A 102 -11.80 -0.04 5.55
N THR A 103 -11.80 0.60 6.73
CA THR A 103 -10.61 1.27 7.30
C THR A 103 -9.47 0.27 7.51
N ALA A 104 -9.78 -0.90 8.08
CA ALA A 104 -8.78 -1.93 8.36
C ALA A 104 -8.15 -2.49 7.08
N ALA A 105 -8.95 -2.82 6.05
CA ALA A 105 -8.47 -3.36 4.78
C ALA A 105 -7.56 -2.40 3.99
N ALA A 106 -7.52 -1.12 4.34
CA ALA A 106 -6.64 -0.14 3.72
C ALA A 106 -5.19 -0.15 4.25
N LEU A 107 -4.92 -0.90 5.34
CA LEU A 107 -3.65 -0.82 6.08
C LEU A 107 -2.59 -1.87 5.70
N PRO A 108 -2.92 -3.13 5.35
CA PRO A 108 -1.92 -4.19 5.28
C PRO A 108 -0.79 -3.93 4.30
N MET A 109 -1.09 -3.46 3.09
CA MET A 109 -0.06 -3.14 2.10
C MET A 109 0.38 -1.68 2.20
N ALA A 110 -0.56 -0.74 2.10
CA ALA A 110 -0.23 0.68 2.03
C ALA A 110 0.29 1.22 3.37
N GLY A 111 -0.36 0.87 4.47
CA GLY A 111 0.05 1.28 5.81
C GLY A 111 1.39 0.67 6.22
N CYS A 112 1.56 -0.65 6.03
CA CYS A 112 2.82 -1.32 6.35
C CYS A 112 3.97 -0.82 5.48
N THR A 113 3.74 -0.55 4.19
CA THR A 113 4.73 0.09 3.33
C THR A 113 5.14 1.45 3.88
N ALA A 114 4.18 2.32 4.18
CA ALA A 114 4.45 3.64 4.73
C ALA A 114 5.24 3.57 6.05
N LEU A 115 4.82 2.70 6.98
CA LEU A 115 5.51 2.54 8.26
C LEU A 115 6.94 2.02 8.11
N ASN A 116 7.17 1.05 7.21
CA ASN A 116 8.51 0.55 6.93
C ASN A 116 9.41 1.62 6.30
N LEU A 117 8.88 2.44 5.37
CA LEU A 117 9.63 3.56 4.81
C LEU A 117 10.06 4.57 5.89
N ILE A 118 9.17 4.90 6.83
CA ILE A 118 9.50 5.78 7.95
C ILE A 118 10.58 5.16 8.85
N ARG A 119 10.48 3.87 9.18
CA ARG A 119 11.51 3.17 9.98
C ARG A 119 12.87 3.13 9.30
N LEU A 120 12.89 2.89 7.98
CA LEU A 120 14.12 2.89 7.17
C LEU A 120 14.74 4.28 7.04
N SER A 121 13.95 5.33 7.19
CA SER A 121 14.42 6.72 7.15
C SER A 121 15.25 7.13 8.38
N GLY A 122 15.19 6.36 9.47
CA GLY A 122 15.91 6.63 10.72
C GLY A 122 15.27 7.75 11.54
N ASP A 123 16.09 8.54 12.23
CA ASP A 123 15.63 9.68 13.04
C ASP A 123 15.15 10.82 12.13
N LEU A 124 13.88 11.20 12.31
CA LEU A 124 13.21 12.23 11.52
C LEU A 124 12.94 13.54 12.27
N LEU A 125 13.26 13.61 13.56
CA LEU A 125 13.01 14.81 14.35
C LEU A 125 13.71 16.04 13.74
N GLY A 126 12.92 17.05 13.35
CA GLY A 126 13.42 18.28 12.71
C GLY A 126 14.00 18.10 11.29
N ARG A 127 13.92 16.90 10.69
CA ARG A 127 14.41 16.64 9.35
C ARG A 127 13.41 17.08 8.27
N ASN A 128 13.92 17.56 7.14
CA ASN A 128 13.12 17.84 5.97
C ASN A 128 12.88 16.53 5.21
N VAL A 129 11.62 16.16 5.02
CA VAL A 129 11.19 14.92 4.36
C VAL A 129 10.25 15.27 3.22
N THR A 130 10.58 14.85 2.01
CA THR A 130 9.67 14.93 0.87
C THR A 130 9.00 13.58 0.61
N VAL A 131 7.69 13.60 0.40
CA VAL A 131 6.89 12.41 0.03
C VAL A 131 6.26 12.67 -1.32
N THR A 132 6.60 11.85 -2.33
CA THR A 132 5.95 11.88 -3.64
C THR A 132 4.73 10.98 -3.67
N GLY A 133 3.82 11.22 -4.61
CA GLY A 133 2.54 10.51 -4.65
C GLY A 133 1.74 10.69 -3.35
N ALA A 134 1.84 11.89 -2.76
CA ALA A 134 1.34 12.19 -1.42
C ALA A 134 -0.17 12.04 -1.24
N SER A 135 -0.95 12.13 -2.32
CA SER A 135 -2.41 11.87 -2.30
C SER A 135 -2.78 10.40 -2.46
N GLY A 136 -1.83 9.52 -2.80
CA GLY A 136 -2.08 8.08 -2.97
C GLY A 136 -2.09 7.32 -1.64
N GLY A 137 -2.54 6.06 -1.67
CA GLY A 137 -2.74 5.23 -0.47
C GLY A 137 -1.54 5.16 0.48
N VAL A 138 -0.32 4.92 -0.05
CA VAL A 138 0.92 4.92 0.75
C VAL A 138 1.29 6.34 1.18
N GLY A 139 1.20 7.30 0.25
CA GLY A 139 1.65 8.68 0.48
C GLY A 139 0.90 9.40 1.59
N VAL A 140 -0.43 9.30 1.62
CA VAL A 140 -1.27 9.91 2.67
C VAL A 140 -0.89 9.41 4.07
N ILE A 141 -0.61 8.11 4.20
CA ILE A 141 -0.19 7.52 5.47
C ILE A 141 1.25 7.92 5.80
N ALA A 142 2.18 7.85 4.82
CA ALA A 142 3.57 8.23 5.02
C ALA A 142 3.74 9.69 5.46
N VAL A 143 2.99 10.63 4.90
CA VAL A 143 2.96 12.04 5.30
C VAL A 143 2.57 12.18 6.78
N GLN A 144 1.54 11.48 7.23
CA GLN A 144 1.08 11.52 8.62
C GLN A 144 2.13 10.90 9.56
N LEU A 145 2.66 9.73 9.23
CA LEU A 145 3.67 9.05 10.04
C LEU A 145 4.97 9.86 10.14
N ALA A 146 5.43 10.48 9.04
CA ALA A 146 6.60 11.34 9.05
C ALA A 146 6.40 12.57 9.98
N ARG A 147 5.21 13.20 9.94
CA ARG A 147 4.86 14.29 10.84
C ARG A 147 4.80 13.84 12.30
N LEU A 148 4.23 12.66 12.57
CA LEU A 148 4.22 12.07 13.92
C LEU A 148 5.63 11.78 14.44
N ALA A 149 6.58 11.46 13.54
CA ALA A 149 7.99 11.31 13.86
C ALA A 149 8.77 12.65 14.00
N GLY A 150 8.08 13.80 13.89
CA GLY A 150 8.67 15.11 14.07
C GLY A 150 9.34 15.71 12.84
N ALA A 151 9.10 15.19 11.63
CA ALA A 151 9.65 15.72 10.41
C ALA A 151 8.93 17.00 9.92
N ASN A 152 9.69 17.86 9.22
CA ASN A 152 9.14 18.92 8.36
C ASN A 152 8.79 18.28 7.00
N VAL A 153 7.51 18.06 6.72
CA VAL A 153 7.07 17.26 5.56
C VAL A 153 6.62 18.14 4.40
N THR A 154 7.26 17.94 3.24
CA THR A 154 6.81 18.43 1.93
C THR A 154 6.07 17.29 1.20
N ALA A 155 4.78 17.49 0.94
CA ALA A 155 3.91 16.52 0.29
C ALA A 155 3.63 16.97 -1.15
N VAL A 156 4.05 16.16 -2.14
CA VAL A 156 3.94 16.49 -3.56
C VAL A 156 3.49 15.30 -4.40
N SER A 157 3.04 15.54 -5.61
CA SER A 157 2.77 14.45 -6.58
C SER A 157 4.07 13.86 -7.12
N ALA A 158 5.03 14.71 -7.43
CA ALA A 158 6.37 14.38 -7.92
C ALA A 158 7.34 15.48 -7.45
N VAL A 159 8.65 15.17 -7.40
CA VAL A 159 9.67 16.20 -7.15
C VAL A 159 9.89 17.00 -8.41
N ASP A 160 9.90 18.32 -8.26
CA ASP A 160 10.21 19.30 -9.29
C ASP A 160 10.99 20.48 -8.69
N ASP A 161 11.15 21.56 -9.45
CA ASP A 161 11.90 22.74 -9.02
C ASP A 161 11.26 23.49 -7.85
N SER A 162 9.98 23.28 -7.57
CA SER A 162 9.27 23.89 -6.42
C SER A 162 9.68 23.28 -5.07
N VAL A 163 10.22 22.06 -5.07
CA VAL A 163 10.73 21.43 -3.85
C VAL A 163 12.06 22.10 -3.45
N ALA A 164 12.12 22.55 -2.20
CA ALA A 164 13.32 23.18 -1.67
C ALA A 164 14.51 22.21 -1.63
N ASP A 165 15.72 22.73 -1.83
CA ASP A 165 16.96 21.96 -1.66
C ASP A 165 17.15 21.52 -0.19
N GLY A 166 18.02 20.55 0.03
CA GLY A 166 18.39 20.11 1.38
C GLY A 166 17.40 19.14 2.02
N GLN A 167 16.72 18.33 1.22
CA GLN A 167 15.86 17.26 1.71
C GLN A 167 16.69 16.15 2.34
N HIS A 168 16.47 15.85 3.62
CA HIS A 168 17.22 14.80 4.32
C HIS A 168 16.74 13.41 3.91
N VAL A 169 15.46 13.27 3.65
CA VAL A 169 14.82 12.04 3.14
C VAL A 169 13.85 12.39 2.03
N ILE A 170 13.85 11.61 0.96
CA ILE A 170 12.85 11.66 -0.10
C ILE A 170 12.24 10.27 -0.24
N LEU A 171 10.94 10.14 0.03
CA LEU A 171 10.16 8.93 -0.23
C LEU A 171 9.61 9.04 -1.66
N GLU A 172 10.20 8.28 -2.58
CA GLU A 172 10.02 8.47 -4.02
C GLU A 172 9.22 7.33 -4.66
N SER A 173 8.08 7.65 -5.25
CA SER A 173 7.17 6.69 -5.91
C SER A 173 6.80 7.05 -7.34
N ALA A 174 7.19 8.23 -7.81
CA ALA A 174 6.83 8.70 -9.14
C ALA A 174 7.77 8.15 -10.23
N GLY A 175 9.08 8.09 -9.96
CA GLY A 175 10.09 7.69 -10.95
C GLY A 175 10.31 8.74 -12.05
N GLY A 176 11.01 8.37 -13.12
CA GLY A 176 11.30 9.27 -14.25
C GLY A 176 11.92 10.59 -13.80
N ALA A 177 11.44 11.69 -14.35
CA ALA A 177 11.93 13.04 -14.04
C ALA A 177 11.84 13.42 -12.55
N SER A 178 10.89 12.85 -11.80
CA SER A 178 10.78 13.08 -10.35
C SER A 178 12.01 12.56 -9.59
N LEU A 179 12.48 11.36 -9.92
CA LEU A 179 13.69 10.81 -9.30
C LEU A 179 14.93 11.58 -9.75
N ASP A 180 14.96 12.05 -11.01
CA ASP A 180 16.05 12.90 -11.50
C ASP A 180 16.14 14.21 -10.69
N HIS A 181 15.02 14.91 -10.48
CA HIS A 181 14.98 16.08 -9.62
C HIS A 181 15.28 15.77 -8.14
N ALA A 182 14.86 14.60 -7.64
CA ALA A 182 15.13 14.19 -6.26
C ALA A 182 16.63 14.15 -5.96
N LEU A 183 17.46 13.71 -6.93
CA LEU A 183 18.93 13.74 -6.81
C LEU A 183 19.48 15.16 -6.67
N ALA A 184 18.85 16.15 -7.31
CA ALA A 184 19.23 17.56 -7.20
C ALA A 184 18.76 18.21 -5.89
N LYS A 185 17.74 17.66 -5.22
CA LYS A 185 17.12 18.24 -4.02
C LYS A 185 17.59 17.60 -2.71
N VAL A 186 18.18 16.41 -2.77
CA VAL A 186 18.62 15.68 -1.59
C VAL A 186 19.80 16.37 -0.90
N ALA A 187 19.84 16.36 0.43
CA ALA A 187 20.90 16.93 1.24
C ALA A 187 22.19 16.08 1.20
N LEU A 188 23.30 16.67 1.60
CA LEU A 188 24.52 15.95 1.92
C LEU A 188 24.23 14.81 2.91
N GLY A 189 24.64 13.59 2.60
CA GLY A 189 24.37 12.39 3.40
C GLY A 189 22.90 11.96 3.44
N GLY A 190 22.03 12.58 2.62
CA GLY A 190 20.61 12.29 2.58
C GLY A 190 20.27 10.94 1.96
N LEU A 191 19.00 10.56 2.05
CA LEU A 191 18.47 9.28 1.62
C LEU A 191 17.27 9.46 0.67
N ILE A 192 17.30 8.79 -0.48
CA ILE A 192 16.17 8.63 -1.38
C ILE A 192 15.71 7.17 -1.28
N LEU A 193 14.50 6.93 -0.77
CA LEU A 193 13.86 5.61 -0.74
C LEU A 193 12.91 5.50 -1.93
N VAL A 194 13.28 4.69 -2.92
CA VAL A 194 12.47 4.45 -4.12
C VAL A 194 11.57 3.25 -3.89
N PHE A 195 10.25 3.50 -3.79
CA PHE A 195 9.24 2.46 -3.53
C PHE A 195 8.20 2.31 -4.65
N GLY A 196 8.35 3.04 -5.73
CA GLY A 196 7.46 2.96 -6.89
C GLY A 196 8.07 3.60 -8.14
N ASN A 197 7.38 3.43 -9.27
CA ASN A 197 7.65 4.09 -10.54
C ASN A 197 6.32 4.33 -11.27
N SER A 198 5.50 5.23 -10.74
CA SER A 198 4.17 5.48 -11.28
C SER A 198 4.17 6.19 -12.63
N SER A 199 5.29 6.84 -13.02
CA SER A 199 5.46 7.41 -14.35
C SER A 199 5.63 6.33 -15.42
N LYS A 200 6.14 5.16 -15.04
CA LYS A 200 6.59 4.07 -15.94
C LYS A 200 7.76 4.47 -16.84
N GLU A 201 8.34 5.65 -16.61
CA GLU A 201 9.49 6.16 -17.37
C GLU A 201 10.81 5.79 -16.68
N PRO A 202 11.89 5.59 -17.44
CA PRO A 202 13.22 5.40 -16.87
C PRO A 202 13.72 6.70 -16.23
N SER A 203 14.45 6.57 -15.13
CA SER A 203 15.14 7.69 -14.48
C SER A 203 16.58 7.78 -14.95
N ARG A 204 17.15 8.98 -14.94
CA ARG A 204 18.54 9.25 -15.33
C ARG A 204 19.35 9.70 -14.11
N ILE A 205 20.51 9.15 -13.92
CA ILE A 205 21.44 9.60 -12.90
C ILE A 205 22.55 10.38 -13.60
N ASP A 206 22.57 11.70 -13.42
CA ASP A 206 23.67 12.54 -13.86
C ASP A 206 24.68 12.69 -12.72
N PHE A 207 25.91 12.23 -12.94
CA PHE A 207 26.96 12.31 -11.91
C PHE A 207 27.24 13.75 -11.44
N ARG A 208 26.99 14.74 -12.29
CA ARG A 208 27.12 16.16 -11.94
C ARG A 208 26.19 16.59 -10.80
N GLU A 209 25.04 15.94 -10.66
CA GLU A 209 24.09 16.20 -9.56
C GLU A 209 24.65 15.81 -8.18
N PHE A 210 25.67 14.92 -8.15
CA PHE A 210 26.37 14.57 -6.91
C PHE A 210 27.50 15.54 -6.55
N ALA A 211 27.83 16.51 -7.41
CA ALA A 211 28.86 17.48 -7.10
C ALA A 211 28.51 18.30 -5.85
N GLY A 212 29.33 18.19 -4.80
CA GLY A 212 29.07 18.79 -3.50
C GLY A 212 28.06 18.07 -2.62
N ARG A 213 27.52 16.91 -3.05
CA ARG A 213 26.58 16.08 -2.28
C ARG A 213 27.21 14.73 -1.95
N ASP A 214 28.14 14.72 -1.00
CA ASP A 214 28.81 13.49 -0.55
C ASP A 214 27.84 12.59 0.26
N ARG A 215 28.01 11.28 0.18
CA ARG A 215 27.29 10.24 0.93
C ARG A 215 25.76 10.18 0.72
N VAL A 216 25.24 10.69 -0.39
CA VAL A 216 23.85 10.49 -0.78
C VAL A 216 23.62 8.99 -1.03
N ARG A 217 22.49 8.49 -0.53
CA ARG A 217 22.06 7.10 -0.73
C ARG A 217 20.76 7.06 -1.53
N VAL A 218 20.73 6.24 -2.57
CA VAL A 218 19.52 5.86 -3.28
C VAL A 218 19.28 4.38 -2.99
N GLN A 219 18.16 4.07 -2.35
CA GLN A 219 17.84 2.72 -1.89
C GLN A 219 16.46 2.33 -2.41
N SER A 220 16.37 1.16 -3.04
CA SER A 220 15.09 0.56 -3.42
C SER A 220 14.39 -0.04 -2.22
N PHE A 221 13.06 0.05 -2.21
CA PHE A 221 12.19 -0.62 -1.28
C PHE A 221 11.24 -1.56 -2.04
N PHE A 222 11.16 -2.81 -1.60
CA PHE A 222 10.23 -3.78 -2.14
C PHE A 222 9.44 -4.44 -1.01
N SER A 223 8.12 -4.23 -0.96
CA SER A 223 7.25 -4.59 0.15
C SER A 223 7.30 -6.06 0.55
N ALA A 224 7.47 -6.97 -0.42
CA ALA A 224 7.53 -8.41 -0.16
C ALA A 224 8.66 -8.82 0.81
N HIS A 225 9.77 -8.09 0.86
CA HIS A 225 10.86 -8.37 1.80
C HIS A 225 10.50 -8.03 3.26
N TYR A 226 9.39 -7.34 3.49
CA TYR A 226 8.95 -6.85 4.80
C TYR A 226 7.64 -7.48 5.29
N GLU A 227 7.09 -8.48 4.57
CA GLU A 227 5.84 -9.16 4.94
C GLU A 227 5.92 -9.86 6.29
N HIS A 228 7.10 -10.34 6.69
CA HIS A 228 7.33 -10.91 8.01
C HIS A 228 7.08 -9.93 9.18
N LEU A 229 7.05 -8.62 8.90
CA LEU A 229 6.73 -7.56 9.86
C LEU A 229 5.25 -7.15 9.83
N ALA A 230 4.43 -7.78 8.98
CA ALA A 230 3.07 -7.31 8.73
C ALA A 230 2.23 -7.24 10.01
N ALA A 231 2.23 -8.28 10.84
CA ALA A 231 1.44 -8.28 12.06
C ALA A 231 1.87 -7.18 13.06
N ASP A 232 3.17 -6.99 13.27
CA ASP A 232 3.68 -5.95 14.18
C ASP A 232 3.40 -4.54 13.65
N ASN A 233 3.53 -4.36 12.33
CA ASN A 233 3.17 -3.12 11.68
C ASN A 233 1.67 -2.83 11.80
N LEU A 234 0.82 -3.83 11.55
CA LEU A 234 -0.63 -3.68 11.67
C LEU A 234 -1.05 -3.33 13.09
N ARG A 235 -0.50 -3.99 14.12
CA ARG A 235 -0.78 -3.62 15.52
C ARG A 235 -0.44 -2.16 15.80
N THR A 236 0.72 -1.71 15.32
CA THR A 236 1.13 -0.30 15.46
C THR A 236 0.17 0.66 14.77
N LEU A 237 -0.22 0.35 13.51
CA LEU A 237 -1.09 1.20 12.71
C LEU A 237 -2.51 1.23 13.29
N LEU A 238 -3.07 0.08 13.67
CA LEU A 238 -4.39 0.00 14.31
C LEU A 238 -4.43 0.79 15.62
N GLY A 239 -3.38 0.71 16.44
CA GLY A 239 -3.26 1.53 17.65
C GLY A 239 -3.28 3.04 17.34
N LEU A 240 -2.55 3.48 16.30
CA LEU A 240 -2.56 4.88 15.88
C LEU A 240 -3.93 5.32 15.31
N VAL A 241 -4.66 4.43 14.66
CA VAL A 241 -6.03 4.69 14.17
C VAL A 241 -6.99 4.79 15.35
N ALA A 242 -6.97 3.84 16.29
CA ALA A 242 -7.81 3.85 17.48
C ALA A 242 -7.59 5.10 18.33
N ASP A 243 -6.33 5.55 18.47
CA ASP A 243 -5.97 6.79 19.16
C ASP A 243 -6.35 8.08 18.40
N GLY A 244 -6.88 7.96 17.17
CA GLY A 244 -7.17 9.10 16.30
C GLY A 244 -5.94 9.86 15.78
N ARG A 245 -4.74 9.29 15.92
CA ARG A 245 -3.44 9.85 15.50
C ARG A 245 -3.12 9.57 14.03
N LEU A 246 -3.72 8.55 13.45
CA LEU A 246 -3.65 8.21 12.04
C LEU A 246 -5.06 8.17 11.44
N LYS A 247 -5.28 8.93 10.37
CA LYS A 247 -6.53 8.90 9.61
C LYS A 247 -6.32 8.16 8.30
N VAL A 248 -7.08 7.09 8.09
CA VAL A 248 -7.09 6.36 6.83
C VAL A 248 -8.00 7.07 5.85
N GLN A 249 -7.47 7.46 4.71
CA GLN A 249 -8.24 8.11 3.66
C GLN A 249 -8.71 7.07 2.64
N ILE A 250 -10.01 6.83 2.61
CA ILE A 250 -10.66 6.02 1.58
C ILE A 250 -11.19 6.96 0.50
N GLY A 251 -10.59 6.88 -0.70
CA GLY A 251 -10.98 7.71 -1.85
C GLY A 251 -12.04 7.07 -2.73
N LEU A 252 -12.18 5.75 -2.64
CA LEU A 252 -13.19 5.00 -3.36
C LEU A 252 -13.58 3.74 -2.59
N GLU A 253 -14.87 3.50 -2.47
CA GLU A 253 -15.44 2.26 -1.95
C GLU A 253 -16.43 1.73 -2.96
N THR A 254 -16.27 0.47 -3.39
CA THR A 254 -17.03 -0.12 -4.51
C THR A 254 -17.40 -1.56 -4.17
N PRO A 255 -18.60 -2.04 -4.51
CA PRO A 255 -18.94 -3.45 -4.43
C PRO A 255 -17.99 -4.32 -5.28
N LEU A 256 -17.74 -5.57 -4.84
CA LEU A 256 -16.89 -6.51 -5.59
C LEU A 256 -17.35 -6.70 -7.04
N ALA A 257 -18.67 -6.65 -7.29
CA ALA A 257 -19.23 -6.78 -8.62
C ALA A 257 -18.81 -5.67 -9.59
N ASP A 258 -18.49 -4.48 -9.05
CA ASP A 258 -18.12 -3.29 -9.81
C ASP A 258 -16.58 -3.06 -9.80
N VAL A 259 -15.81 -4.12 -9.60
CA VAL A 259 -14.33 -4.07 -9.47
C VAL A 259 -13.65 -3.33 -10.62
N ASN A 260 -14.15 -3.48 -11.86
CA ASN A 260 -13.56 -2.82 -13.03
C ASN A 260 -13.62 -1.29 -12.92
N ASP A 261 -14.71 -0.73 -12.38
CA ASP A 261 -14.84 0.72 -12.17
C ASP A 261 -13.79 1.24 -11.20
N ALA A 262 -13.49 0.46 -10.14
CA ALA A 262 -12.44 0.79 -9.19
C ALA A 262 -11.04 0.70 -9.80
N LEU A 263 -10.79 -0.31 -10.66
CA LEU A 263 -9.52 -0.49 -11.37
C LEU A 263 -9.29 0.62 -12.39
N ASP A 264 -10.32 1.02 -13.13
CA ASP A 264 -10.27 2.16 -14.05
C ASP A 264 -9.98 3.46 -13.30
N ALA A 265 -10.70 3.73 -12.21
CA ALA A 265 -10.48 4.91 -11.39
C ALA A 265 -9.04 4.99 -10.84
N LEU A 266 -8.51 3.86 -10.38
CA LEU A 266 -7.13 3.77 -9.88
C LEU A 266 -6.09 3.94 -11.00
N SER A 267 -6.33 3.32 -12.17
CA SER A 267 -5.47 3.44 -13.35
C SER A 267 -5.37 4.88 -13.84
N GLU A 268 -6.49 5.57 -13.89
CA GLU A 268 -6.64 6.96 -14.33
C GLU A 268 -6.29 7.99 -13.25
N ARG A 269 -5.80 7.54 -12.07
CA ARG A 269 -5.40 8.40 -10.95
C ARG A 269 -6.55 9.27 -10.39
N ARG A 270 -7.79 8.78 -10.45
CA ARG A 270 -8.98 9.43 -9.91
C ARG A 270 -9.29 9.07 -8.45
N VAL A 271 -8.36 8.35 -7.78
CA VAL A 271 -8.52 7.93 -6.38
C VAL A 271 -7.50 8.65 -5.51
N ASP A 272 -7.97 9.47 -4.58
CA ASP A 272 -7.18 10.08 -3.53
C ASP A 272 -7.26 9.24 -2.25
N GLY A 273 -6.15 8.60 -1.83
CA GLY A 273 -6.11 7.61 -0.76
C GLY A 273 -6.23 6.19 -1.28
N LYS A 274 -6.98 5.35 -0.56
CA LYS A 274 -7.16 3.92 -0.89
C LYS A 274 -8.46 3.68 -1.64
N ALA A 275 -8.42 2.70 -2.54
CA ALA A 275 -9.61 2.08 -3.10
C ALA A 275 -9.89 0.76 -2.36
N ILE A 276 -11.15 0.52 -2.00
CA ILE A 276 -11.60 -0.64 -1.24
C ILE A 276 -12.77 -1.31 -1.95
N LEU A 277 -12.71 -2.64 -2.05
CA LEU A 277 -13.83 -3.48 -2.47
C LEU A 277 -14.62 -3.93 -1.25
N ARG A 278 -15.93 -3.74 -1.29
CA ARG A 278 -16.85 -4.38 -0.37
C ARG A 278 -17.22 -5.75 -0.92
N VAL A 279 -16.87 -6.78 -0.16
CA VAL A 279 -17.00 -8.17 -0.60
C VAL A 279 -18.26 -8.82 0.00
N ALA A 280 -18.59 -8.53 1.26
CA ALA A 280 -19.81 -9.02 1.87
C ALA A 280 -21.03 -8.47 1.12
N SER A 281 -21.87 -9.36 0.66
CA SER A 281 -23.22 -8.97 0.17
C SER A 281 -24.02 -8.47 1.37
N THR A 282 -24.51 -7.25 1.29
CA THR A 282 -25.56 -6.76 2.19
C THR A 282 -26.78 -7.63 2.10
#